data_501ea4ffb50cb4aef5e03adfe1937124
#
_entry.id   501ea4ffb50cb4aef5e03adfe1937124
#
_cell.length_a   1.000
_cell.length_b   1.000
_cell.length_c   1.000
_cell.angle_alpha   90.00
_cell.angle_beta   90.00
_cell.angle_gamma   90.00
#
_symmetry.space_group_name_H-M   'P 1'
#
loop_
_entity.id
_entity.type
_entity.pdbx_description
1 polymer ?
#
loop_
_entity_poly.entity_id
_entity_poly.type
_entity_poly.pdbx_seq_one_letter_code
_entity_poly.pdbx_strand_id
1 'polypeptide(L)'
;MFSCSAQTQLQQNEETAKTFEDADRELNKVYQQILTDYKADKVFTDNLKASQRIWIQFRDSEMKMKFPDRPAGHYGSIQPMCWSDYKAKLTTERTEKLKIWLEGTEEGDACSGSVKTK
;
A
#
# COMPACT_ATOMS: atom_id res chain seq x y z
N MET A 1 1.72 20.97 25.89
CA MET A 1 2.10 21.10 25.26
C MET A 1 2.49 21.31 24.27
N PHE A 2 2.81 21.54 24.00
CA PHE A 2 3.25 21.89 23.06
C PHE A 2 4.08 21.41 22.23
N SER A 3 4.35 20.61 22.16
CA SER A 3 5.48 19.97 21.53
C SER A 3 5.28 19.76 20.05
N CYS A 4 4.06 19.56 19.61
CA CYS A 4 3.75 19.46 18.17
C CYS A 4 4.18 20.71 17.42
N SER A 5 3.99 21.88 18.01
CA SER A 5 4.37 23.12 17.36
C SER A 5 5.89 23.30 17.27
N ALA A 6 6.64 22.50 18.01
CA ALA A 6 8.10 22.55 17.97
C ALA A 6 8.70 21.64 16.90
N GLN A 7 7.90 20.79 16.27
CA GLN A 7 8.39 19.90 15.22
C GLN A 7 8.78 20.70 13.97
N THR A 8 9.95 20.37 13.42
CA THR A 8 10.39 20.97 12.16
C THR A 8 9.73 20.24 10.99
N GLN A 9 9.72 20.86 9.81
CA GLN A 9 9.25 20.21 8.60
C GLN A 9 10.08 18.97 8.27
N LEU A 10 11.38 19.01 8.54
CA LEU A 10 12.25 17.84 8.33
C LEU A 10 11.80 16.67 9.20
N GLN A 11 11.49 16.91 10.48
CA GLN A 11 11.02 15.86 11.37
C GLN A 11 9.71 15.27 10.90
N GLN A 12 8.77 16.11 10.45
CA GLN A 12 7.49 15.65 9.90
C GLN A 12 7.70 14.81 8.65
N ASN A 13 8.61 15.22 7.78
CA ASN A 13 8.93 14.48 6.55
C ASN A 13 9.51 13.11 6.88
N GLU A 14 10.37 13.03 7.88
CA GLU A 14 10.95 11.75 8.32
C GLU A 14 9.90 10.81 8.92
N GLU A 15 8.96 11.35 9.69
CA GLU A 15 7.88 10.56 10.29
C GLU A 15 6.96 9.98 9.23
N THR A 16 6.59 10.76 8.20
CA THR A 16 5.72 10.26 7.13
C THR A 16 6.44 9.28 6.23
N ALA A 17 7.74 9.48 5.99
CA ALA A 17 8.55 8.51 5.24
C ALA A 17 8.56 7.16 5.97
N LYS A 18 8.70 7.18 7.29
CA LYS A 18 8.64 5.96 8.10
C LYS A 18 7.26 5.32 8.04
N THR A 19 6.20 6.12 8.04
CA THR A 19 4.83 5.64 7.90
C THR A 19 4.64 4.89 6.58
N PHE A 20 5.20 5.41 5.49
CA PHE A 20 5.16 4.70 4.22
C PHE A 20 5.97 3.40 4.28
N GLU A 21 7.16 3.43 4.86
CA GLU A 21 7.98 2.21 5.00
C GLU A 21 7.24 1.13 5.78
N ASP A 22 6.54 1.51 6.86
CA ASP A 22 5.74 0.59 7.66
C ASP A 22 4.57 0.03 6.85
N ALA A 23 3.89 0.87 6.07
CA ALA A 23 2.79 0.45 5.22
C ALA A 23 3.27 -0.53 4.14
N ASP A 24 4.43 -0.26 3.55
CA ASP A 24 5.01 -1.12 2.52
C ASP A 24 5.42 -2.47 3.11
N ARG A 25 5.96 -2.47 4.31
CA ARG A 25 6.35 -3.69 5.02
C ARG A 25 5.13 -4.55 5.33
N GLU A 26 4.04 -3.93 5.76
CA GLU A 26 2.80 -4.65 6.03
C GLU A 26 2.20 -5.24 4.75
N LEU A 27 2.22 -4.49 3.66
CA LEU A 27 1.77 -5.00 2.36
C LEU A 27 2.55 -6.24 1.95
N ASN A 28 3.88 -6.17 2.05
CA ASN A 28 4.73 -7.29 1.67
C ASN A 28 4.48 -8.52 2.56
N LYS A 29 4.25 -8.30 3.85
CA LYS A 29 3.94 -9.37 4.79
C LYS A 29 2.64 -10.08 4.42
N VAL A 30 1.59 -9.32 4.15
CA VAL A 30 0.29 -9.88 3.74
C VAL A 30 0.42 -10.63 2.41
N TYR A 31 1.09 -10.02 1.44
CA TYR A 31 1.32 -10.62 0.13
C TYR A 31 2.04 -11.96 0.25
N GLN A 32 3.13 -12.02 1.01
CA GLN A 32 3.90 -13.25 1.20
C GLN A 32 3.06 -14.32 1.93
N GLN A 33 2.25 -13.91 2.89
CA GLN A 33 1.40 -14.86 3.61
C GLN A 33 0.37 -15.48 2.68
N ILE A 34 -0.21 -14.69 1.78
CA ILE A 34 -1.16 -15.23 0.79
C ILE A 34 -0.47 -16.23 -0.14
N LEU A 35 0.73 -15.89 -0.61
CA LEU A 35 1.48 -16.81 -1.46
C LEU A 35 1.73 -18.14 -0.75
N THR A 36 2.01 -18.11 0.54
CA THR A 36 2.23 -19.31 1.34
C THR A 36 0.93 -20.10 1.52
N ASP A 37 -0.15 -19.41 1.92
CA ASP A 37 -1.43 -20.05 2.20
C ASP A 37 -2.06 -20.70 0.96
N TYR A 38 -1.82 -20.10 -0.22
CA TYR A 38 -2.43 -20.55 -1.47
C TYR A 38 -1.43 -21.25 -2.40
N LYS A 39 -0.30 -21.70 -1.87
CA LYS A 39 0.79 -22.26 -2.70
C LYS A 39 0.36 -23.44 -3.56
N ALA A 40 -0.67 -24.17 -3.14
CA ALA A 40 -1.18 -25.30 -3.90
C ALA A 40 -1.99 -24.89 -5.13
N ASP A 41 -2.45 -23.64 -5.18
CA ASP A 41 -3.21 -23.10 -6.31
C ASP A 41 -2.30 -22.24 -7.16
N LYS A 42 -1.58 -22.87 -8.06
CA LYS A 42 -0.58 -22.19 -8.89
C LYS A 42 -1.22 -21.15 -9.81
N VAL A 43 -2.40 -21.45 -10.33
CA VAL A 43 -3.09 -20.49 -11.22
C VAL A 43 -3.36 -19.20 -10.47
N PHE A 44 -3.89 -19.30 -9.24
CA PHE A 44 -4.15 -18.13 -8.43
C PHE A 44 -2.85 -17.38 -8.08
N THR A 45 -1.84 -18.09 -7.59
CA THR A 45 -0.61 -17.41 -7.14
C THR A 45 0.13 -16.75 -8.30
N ASP A 46 0.12 -17.34 -9.49
CA ASP A 46 0.71 -16.68 -10.66
C ASP A 46 -0.05 -15.40 -11.01
N ASN A 47 -1.37 -15.42 -10.92
CA ASN A 47 -2.19 -14.24 -11.18
C ASN A 47 -2.05 -13.18 -10.07
N LEU A 48 -1.88 -13.61 -8.83
CA LEU A 48 -1.60 -12.68 -7.73
C LEU A 48 -0.28 -11.94 -7.97
N LYS A 49 0.76 -12.66 -8.36
CA LYS A 49 2.06 -12.05 -8.65
C LYS A 49 1.96 -11.03 -9.77
N ALA A 50 1.23 -11.37 -10.84
CA ALA A 50 1.03 -10.46 -11.97
C ALA A 50 0.23 -9.23 -11.54
N SER A 51 -0.85 -9.43 -10.79
CA SER A 51 -1.69 -8.35 -10.29
C SER A 51 -0.91 -7.41 -9.38
N GLN A 52 -0.08 -7.95 -8.49
CA GLN A 52 0.71 -7.13 -7.58
C GLN A 52 1.74 -6.29 -8.34
N ARG A 53 2.35 -6.86 -9.37
CA ARG A 53 3.31 -6.13 -10.20
C ARG A 53 2.64 -4.95 -10.91
N ILE A 54 1.45 -5.19 -11.47
CA ILE A 54 0.68 -4.15 -12.14
C ILE A 54 0.23 -3.09 -11.13
N TRP A 55 -0.18 -3.51 -9.94
CA TRP A 55 -0.60 -2.57 -8.90
C TRP A 55 0.54 -1.63 -8.49
N ILE A 56 1.76 -2.14 -8.38
CA ILE A 56 2.92 -1.28 -8.06
C ILE A 56 3.10 -0.22 -9.15
N GLN A 57 2.97 -0.61 -10.42
CA GLN A 57 3.04 0.34 -11.54
C GLN A 57 1.90 1.35 -11.47
N PHE A 58 0.70 0.91 -11.13
CA PHE A 58 -0.45 1.79 -10.95
C PHE A 58 -0.19 2.80 -9.83
N ARG A 59 0.29 2.33 -8.68
CA ARG A 59 0.61 3.22 -7.55
C ARG A 59 1.61 4.29 -7.97
N ASP A 60 2.67 3.89 -8.64
CA ASP A 60 3.71 4.83 -9.05
C ASP A 60 3.16 5.85 -10.07
N SER A 61 2.27 5.41 -10.94
CA SER A 61 1.59 6.28 -11.89
C SER A 61 0.66 7.27 -11.18
N GLU A 62 -0.07 6.81 -10.15
CA GLU A 62 -0.94 7.66 -9.34
C GLU A 62 -0.13 8.74 -8.62
N MET A 63 1.06 8.41 -8.14
CA MET A 63 1.95 9.38 -7.51
C MET A 63 2.33 10.49 -8.49
N LYS A 64 2.64 10.12 -9.73
CA LYS A 64 3.00 11.09 -10.77
C LYS A 64 1.82 11.94 -11.20
N MET A 65 0.63 11.37 -11.20
CA MET A 65 -0.59 12.13 -11.49
C MET A 65 -0.86 13.16 -10.40
N LYS A 66 -0.73 12.74 -9.13
CA LYS A 66 -0.99 13.64 -8.00
C LYS A 66 0.07 14.73 -7.89
N PHE A 67 1.33 14.37 -8.09
CA PHE A 67 2.47 15.27 -7.98
C PHE A 67 3.30 15.22 -9.27
N PRO A 68 2.79 15.81 -10.39
CA PRO A 68 3.58 15.86 -11.61
C PRO A 68 4.90 16.58 -11.41
N ASP A 69 5.89 16.26 -12.22
CA ASP A 69 7.18 16.95 -12.17
C ASP A 69 6.99 18.43 -12.44
N ARG A 70 7.54 19.25 -11.57
CA ARG A 70 7.48 20.73 -11.65
C ARG A 70 8.85 21.29 -11.29
N PRO A 71 9.11 22.57 -11.60
CA PRO A 71 10.37 23.19 -11.19
C PRO A 71 10.57 23.12 -9.68
N ALA A 72 11.82 23.13 -9.25
CA ALA A 72 12.19 23.06 -7.85
C ALA A 72 11.43 24.13 -7.05
N GLY A 73 10.91 23.72 -5.88
CA GLY A 73 10.18 24.60 -4.99
C GLY A 73 8.71 24.81 -5.32
N HIS A 74 8.23 24.25 -6.44
CA HIS A 74 6.83 24.44 -6.86
C HIS A 74 5.84 24.01 -5.76
N TYR A 75 6.07 22.88 -5.13
CA TYR A 75 5.15 22.34 -4.12
C TYR A 75 5.46 22.80 -2.70
N GLY A 76 6.60 23.49 -2.49
CA GLY A 76 7.02 23.95 -1.17
C GLY A 76 7.67 22.84 -0.33
N SER A 77 8.05 23.21 0.89
CA SER A 77 8.81 22.32 1.79
C SER A 77 7.96 21.17 2.36
N ILE A 78 6.65 21.27 2.31
CA ILE A 78 5.75 20.22 2.82
C ILE A 78 5.56 19.06 1.86
N GLN A 79 5.99 19.21 0.61
CA GLN A 79 5.73 18.21 -0.43
C GLN A 79 6.23 16.81 -0.07
N PRO A 80 7.44 16.62 0.48
CA PRO A 80 7.89 15.27 0.83
C PRO A 80 6.95 14.57 1.81
N MET A 81 6.38 15.31 2.76
CA MET A 81 5.40 14.76 3.71
C MET A 81 4.11 14.36 2.99
N CYS A 82 3.59 15.24 2.14
CA CYS A 82 2.36 14.98 1.38
C CYS A 82 2.53 13.79 0.45
N TRP A 83 3.68 13.71 -0.20
CA TRP A 83 4.02 12.62 -1.12
C TRP A 83 4.04 11.27 -0.38
N SER A 84 4.76 11.22 0.73
CA SER A 84 4.87 9.99 1.53
C SER A 84 3.53 9.57 2.11
N ASP A 85 2.74 10.54 2.60
CA ASP A 85 1.43 10.25 3.16
C ASP A 85 0.47 9.68 2.11
N TYR A 86 0.45 10.26 0.92
CA TYR A 86 -0.42 9.78 -0.15
C TYR A 86 -0.02 8.38 -0.60
N LYS A 87 1.29 8.13 -0.72
CA LYS A 87 1.80 6.81 -1.11
C LYS A 87 1.46 5.76 -0.04
N ALA A 88 1.55 6.14 1.24
CA ALA A 88 1.18 5.25 2.34
C ALA A 88 -0.30 4.88 2.29
N LYS A 89 -1.18 5.84 1.96
CA LYS A 89 -2.61 5.58 1.85
C LYS A 89 -2.91 4.58 0.75
N LEU A 90 -2.33 4.76 -0.44
CA LEU A 90 -2.51 3.82 -1.54
C LEU A 90 -2.04 2.42 -1.16
N THR A 91 -0.90 2.35 -0.48
CA THR A 91 -0.31 1.08 -0.06
C THR A 91 -1.18 0.37 0.98
N THR A 92 -1.70 1.12 1.96
CA THR A 92 -2.60 0.58 2.99
C THR A 92 -3.91 0.06 2.38
N GLU A 93 -4.46 0.80 1.41
CA GLU A 93 -5.68 0.37 0.71
C GLU A 93 -5.47 -0.97 0.00
N ARG A 94 -4.31 -1.15 -0.63
CA ARG A 94 -3.98 -2.43 -1.27
C ARG A 94 -3.87 -3.56 -0.24
N THR A 95 -3.22 -3.28 0.88
CA THR A 95 -3.09 -4.25 1.97
C THR A 95 -4.44 -4.70 2.47
N GLU A 96 -5.36 -3.76 2.74
CA GLU A 96 -6.71 -4.08 3.21
C GLU A 96 -7.47 -4.91 2.21
N LYS A 97 -7.32 -4.62 0.92
CA LYS A 97 -7.96 -5.42 -0.12
C LYS A 97 -7.43 -6.85 -0.13
N LEU A 98 -6.12 -7.02 -0.01
CA LEU A 98 -5.51 -8.35 -0.04
C LEU A 98 -5.81 -9.18 1.20
N LYS A 99 -6.06 -8.55 2.34
CA LYS A 99 -6.38 -9.25 3.58
C LYS A 99 -7.61 -10.13 3.47
N ILE A 100 -8.50 -9.84 2.53
CA ILE A 100 -9.70 -10.67 2.28
C ILE A 100 -9.31 -12.12 2.01
N TRP A 101 -8.19 -12.35 1.30
CA TRP A 101 -7.72 -13.70 1.01
C TRP A 101 -7.20 -14.42 2.25
N LEU A 102 -6.73 -13.69 3.26
CA LEU A 102 -6.31 -14.29 4.53
C LEU A 102 -7.51 -14.56 5.44
N GLU A 103 -8.49 -13.64 5.45
CA GLU A 103 -9.66 -13.75 6.30
C GLU A 103 -10.65 -14.79 5.79
N GLY A 104 -10.80 -14.87 4.47
CA GLY A 104 -11.77 -15.76 3.84
C GLY A 104 -13.17 -15.14 3.76
N THR A 105 -14.05 -15.85 3.06
CA THR A 105 -15.46 -15.45 2.89
C THR A 105 -16.36 -16.46 3.57
N GLU A 106 -17.63 -16.06 3.76
CA GLU A 106 -18.61 -16.94 4.35
C GLU A 106 -18.92 -18.13 3.45
N GLU A 107 -19.22 -19.27 4.07
CA GLU A 107 -19.64 -20.46 3.35
C GLU A 107 -20.91 -20.15 2.54
N GLY A 108 -20.90 -20.62 1.29
CA GLY A 108 -22.05 -20.37 0.41
C GLY A 108 -21.97 -19.09 -0.40
N ASP A 109 -20.92 -18.29 -0.23
CA ASP A 109 -20.70 -17.10 -1.05
C ASP A 109 -20.37 -17.49 -2.47
N ALA A 110 -21.34 -17.32 -3.38
CA ALA A 110 -21.18 -17.70 -4.78
C ALA A 110 -20.17 -16.82 -5.54
N CYS A 111 -19.80 -15.68 -4.97
CA CYS A 111 -18.90 -14.72 -5.62
C CYS A 111 -17.51 -14.69 -4.97
N SER A 112 -17.18 -15.69 -4.15
CA SER A 112 -15.89 -15.73 -3.46
C SER A 112 -14.70 -15.88 -4.40
N GLY A 113 -14.91 -16.50 -5.57
CA GLY A 113 -13.82 -16.74 -6.52
C GLY A 113 -12.71 -17.55 -5.88
N SER A 114 -11.48 -17.03 -5.94
CA SER A 114 -10.32 -17.69 -5.37
C SER A 114 -10.17 -17.54 -3.87
N VAL A 115 -11.00 -16.70 -3.23
CA VAL A 115 -10.92 -16.49 -1.78
C VAL A 115 -11.42 -17.73 -1.06
N LYS A 116 -10.63 -18.19 -0.08
CA LYS A 116 -11.00 -19.39 0.71
C LYS A 116 -12.25 -19.11 1.56
N THR A 117 -12.96 -20.17 1.90
CA THR A 117 -14.04 -20.11 2.88
C THR A 117 -13.44 -20.04 4.28
N LYS A 118 -14.05 -19.28 5.15
CA LYS A 118 -13.63 -19.18 6.55
C LYS A 118 -13.64 -20.53 7.26
#